data_c844d3dc7f32c8e706a6ee86bcb6ca3d
#
_entry.id   c844d3dc7f32c8e706a6ee86bcb6ca3d
#
_cell.length_a   1.000
_cell.length_b   1.000
_cell.length_c   1.000
_cell.angle_alpha   90.00
_cell.angle_beta   90.00
_cell.angle_gamma   90.00
#
_symmetry.space_group_name_H-M   'P 1'
#
loop_
_entity.id
_entity.type
_entity.pdbx_description
1 polymer ?
#
loop_
_entity_poly.entity_id
_entity_poly.type
_entity_poly.pdbx_seq_one_letter_code
_entity_poly.pdbx_strand_id
1 'polypeptide(L)'
;MTLLDAQPYDPAKVRRRTIQIAVTVAVVVVLAGLAWMYRNWPEEHVADKFFTALQHQDYETAYGIYFNDPGWRQHQQKYLQYTYADFYRDWGPGGEWGLVKSHRIYGSANTKGFGSGGVVVEVVVNERSEHARMFVQKSDKTLTVYPY
;
A
#
# COMPACT_ATOMS: atom_id res chain seq x y z
N MET A 1 50.65 -12.16 37.97
CA MET A 1 49.92 -12.14 36.71
C MET A 1 50.90 -12.50 35.61
N THR A 2 50.82 -13.72 35.13
CA THR A 2 51.74 -14.25 34.10
C THR A 2 51.24 -13.85 32.72
N LEU A 3 52.08 -13.16 31.96
CA LEU A 3 51.84 -12.74 30.56
C LEU A 3 51.73 -13.91 29.56
N LEU A 4 51.56 -15.15 30.07
CA LEU A 4 51.56 -16.39 29.29
C LEU A 4 50.19 -16.86 28.77
N ASP A 5 49.12 -16.07 29.03
CA ASP A 5 47.76 -16.45 28.63
C ASP A 5 47.27 -15.66 27.38
N ALA A 6 48.18 -15.10 26.61
CA ALA A 6 47.89 -14.50 25.33
C ALA A 6 47.54 -15.59 24.32
N GLN A 7 46.26 -15.74 24.01
CA GLN A 7 45.84 -16.65 22.93
C GLN A 7 46.57 -16.29 21.62
N PRO A 8 47.15 -17.27 20.93
CA PRO A 8 47.84 -17.02 19.69
C PRO A 8 46.88 -16.39 18.67
N TYR A 9 47.31 -15.29 18.06
CA TYR A 9 46.57 -14.60 17.02
C TYR A 9 46.38 -15.53 15.82
N ASP A 10 45.12 -15.93 15.54
CA ASP A 10 44.77 -16.73 14.36
C ASP A 10 44.18 -15.82 13.28
N PRO A 11 44.96 -15.46 12.26
CA PRO A 11 44.52 -14.58 11.18
C PRO A 11 43.36 -15.15 10.35
N ALA A 12 43.24 -16.48 10.26
CA ALA A 12 42.15 -17.14 9.54
C ALA A 12 40.82 -16.98 10.27
N LYS A 13 40.83 -17.07 11.59
CA LYS A 13 39.63 -16.88 12.44
C LYS A 13 39.14 -15.44 12.40
N VAL A 14 40.05 -14.47 12.44
CA VAL A 14 39.75 -13.05 12.34
C VAL A 14 39.15 -12.74 10.96
N ARG A 15 39.76 -13.22 9.87
CA ARG A 15 39.26 -13.04 8.50
C ARG A 15 37.86 -13.63 8.31
N ARG A 16 37.60 -14.84 8.81
CA ARG A 16 36.27 -15.47 8.77
C ARG A 16 35.24 -14.64 9.51
N ARG A 17 35.55 -14.16 10.71
CA ARG A 17 34.67 -13.29 11.49
C ARG A 17 34.37 -11.98 10.76
N THR A 18 35.36 -11.35 10.17
CA THR A 18 35.19 -10.12 9.38
C THR A 18 34.29 -10.34 8.17
N ILE A 19 34.48 -11.45 7.45
CA ILE A 19 33.63 -11.81 6.29
C ILE A 19 32.18 -12.07 6.76
N GLN A 20 32.00 -12.81 7.87
CA GLN A 20 30.66 -13.05 8.41
C GLN A 20 29.95 -11.76 8.79
N ILE A 21 30.65 -10.83 9.46
CA ILE A 21 30.09 -9.52 9.82
C ILE A 21 29.74 -8.74 8.55
N ALA A 22 30.62 -8.69 7.56
CA ALA A 22 30.38 -7.97 6.31
C ALA A 22 29.15 -8.53 5.57
N VAL A 23 29.02 -9.85 5.46
CA VAL A 23 27.86 -10.51 4.86
C VAL A 23 26.58 -10.21 5.64
N THR A 24 26.62 -10.30 6.97
CA THR A 24 25.46 -9.98 7.80
C THR A 24 25.01 -8.54 7.62
N VAL A 25 25.95 -7.60 7.63
CA VAL A 25 25.64 -6.18 7.40
C VAL A 25 25.03 -5.98 6.00
N ALA A 26 25.61 -6.61 4.97
CA ALA A 26 25.08 -6.52 3.60
C ALA A 26 23.63 -7.06 3.52
N VAL A 27 23.35 -8.19 4.13
CA VAL A 27 22.00 -8.79 4.18
C VAL A 27 21.02 -7.85 4.90
N VAL A 28 21.41 -7.29 6.05
CA VAL A 28 20.57 -6.35 6.81
C VAL A 28 20.25 -5.10 5.98
N VAL A 29 21.25 -4.53 5.29
CA VAL A 29 21.05 -3.36 4.42
C VAL A 29 20.09 -3.67 3.27
N VAL A 30 20.23 -4.84 2.63
CA VAL A 30 19.33 -5.27 1.56
C VAL A 30 17.90 -5.46 2.09
N LEU A 31 17.73 -6.14 3.22
CA LEU A 31 16.41 -6.35 3.82
C LEU A 31 15.75 -5.03 4.25
N ALA A 32 16.52 -4.11 4.83
CA ALA A 32 16.05 -2.78 5.18
C ALA A 32 15.61 -1.97 3.94
N GLY A 33 16.38 -2.06 2.85
CA GLY A 33 16.04 -1.45 1.56
C GLY A 33 14.73 -2.00 0.98
N LEU A 34 14.57 -3.32 0.99
CA LEU A 34 13.34 -3.97 0.55
C LEU A 34 12.14 -3.59 1.43
N ALA A 35 12.29 -3.62 2.75
CA ALA A 35 11.24 -3.22 3.67
C ALA A 35 10.81 -1.76 3.46
N TRP A 36 11.77 -0.86 3.16
CA TRP A 36 11.48 0.53 2.86
C TRP A 36 10.77 0.70 1.51
N MET A 37 11.17 -0.07 0.49
CA MET A 37 10.57 -0.03 -0.85
C MET A 37 9.12 -0.55 -0.85
N TYR A 38 8.84 -1.62 -0.10
CA TYR A 38 7.51 -2.24 -0.03
C TYR A 38 6.63 -1.75 1.14
N ARG A 39 7.04 -0.68 1.83
CA ARG A 39 6.31 -0.20 3.02
C ARG A 39 4.87 0.25 2.77
N ASN A 40 4.54 0.70 1.57
CA ASN A 40 3.21 1.14 1.15
C ASN A 40 2.45 0.07 0.34
N TRP A 41 3.05 -1.09 0.15
CA TRP A 41 2.43 -2.18 -0.61
C TRP A 41 1.05 -2.59 -0.09
N PRO A 42 0.76 -2.63 1.23
CA PRO A 42 -0.57 -2.98 1.71
C PRO A 42 -1.65 -2.00 1.24
N GLU A 43 -1.34 -0.70 1.23
CA GLU A 43 -2.26 0.35 0.80
C GLU A 43 -2.45 0.35 -0.72
N GLU A 44 -1.37 0.17 -1.47
CA GLU A 44 -1.42 -0.01 -2.93
C GLU A 44 -2.28 -1.22 -3.30
N HIS A 45 -2.17 -2.32 -2.56
CA HIS A 45 -2.96 -3.51 -2.80
C HIS A 45 -4.45 -3.32 -2.52
N VAL A 46 -4.82 -2.48 -1.55
CA VAL A 46 -6.23 -2.10 -1.32
C VAL A 46 -6.76 -1.31 -2.51
N ALA A 47 -6.01 -0.34 -3.00
CA ALA A 47 -6.39 0.43 -4.20
C ALA A 47 -6.48 -0.47 -5.45
N ASP A 48 -5.53 -1.37 -5.63
CA ASP A 48 -5.52 -2.35 -6.72
C ASP A 48 -6.76 -3.24 -6.70
N LYS A 49 -7.12 -3.81 -5.55
CA LYS A 49 -8.35 -4.58 -5.38
C LYS A 49 -9.62 -3.79 -5.70
N PHE A 50 -9.65 -2.52 -5.28
CA PHE A 50 -10.77 -1.63 -5.54
C PHE A 50 -10.97 -1.43 -7.05
N PHE A 51 -9.91 -1.05 -7.77
CA PHE A 51 -9.99 -0.86 -9.22
C PHE A 51 -10.18 -2.18 -9.97
N THR A 52 -9.68 -3.30 -9.46
CA THR A 52 -9.98 -4.64 -10.00
C THR A 52 -11.48 -4.94 -9.92
N ALA A 53 -12.12 -4.67 -8.79
CA ALA A 53 -13.56 -4.85 -8.66
C ALA A 53 -14.35 -3.95 -9.63
N LEU A 54 -13.95 -2.67 -9.80
CA LEU A 54 -14.55 -1.78 -10.79
C LEU A 54 -14.37 -2.27 -12.21
N GLN A 55 -13.20 -2.83 -12.55
CA GLN A 55 -12.90 -3.41 -13.86
C GLN A 55 -13.78 -4.62 -14.17
N HIS A 56 -14.10 -5.40 -13.17
CA HIS A 56 -15.05 -6.52 -13.27
C HIS A 56 -16.51 -6.09 -13.17
N GLN A 57 -16.79 -4.77 -13.05
CA GLN A 57 -18.12 -4.20 -12.84
C GLN A 57 -18.80 -4.73 -11.56
N ASP A 58 -18.01 -5.22 -10.61
CA ASP A 58 -18.46 -5.65 -9.28
C ASP A 58 -18.48 -4.46 -8.33
N TYR A 59 -19.43 -3.56 -8.55
CA TYR A 59 -19.57 -2.33 -7.77
C TYR A 59 -19.91 -2.58 -6.30
N GLU A 60 -20.55 -3.71 -6.00
CA GLU A 60 -20.90 -4.07 -4.63
C GLU A 60 -19.66 -4.45 -3.82
N THR A 61 -18.79 -5.26 -4.40
CA THR A 61 -17.49 -5.59 -3.81
C THR A 61 -16.61 -4.33 -3.72
N ALA A 62 -16.60 -3.50 -4.77
CA ALA A 62 -15.85 -2.24 -4.75
C ALA A 62 -16.30 -1.33 -3.61
N TYR A 63 -17.61 -1.19 -3.37
CA TYR A 63 -18.14 -0.42 -2.25
C TYR A 63 -17.72 -1.00 -0.90
N GLY A 64 -17.76 -2.33 -0.75
CA GLY A 64 -17.25 -3.00 0.45
C GLY A 64 -15.77 -2.74 0.71
N ILE A 65 -14.94 -2.73 -0.35
CA ILE A 65 -13.52 -2.40 -0.26
C ILE A 65 -13.34 -0.91 0.12
N TYR A 66 -14.15 -0.02 -0.47
CA TYR A 66 -14.08 1.42 -0.20
C TYR A 66 -14.22 1.74 1.30
N PHE A 67 -15.11 1.07 2.00
CA PHE A 67 -15.32 1.22 3.43
C PHE A 67 -14.62 0.15 4.29
N ASN A 68 -13.89 -0.77 3.66
CA ASN A 68 -13.32 -1.95 4.31
C ASN A 68 -14.37 -2.74 5.13
N ASP A 69 -15.57 -2.84 4.60
CA ASP A 69 -16.70 -3.56 5.20
C ASP A 69 -17.35 -4.49 4.16
N PRO A 70 -16.91 -5.75 4.06
CA PRO A 70 -17.54 -6.70 3.14
C PRO A 70 -19.00 -7.04 3.51
N GLY A 71 -19.39 -6.75 4.74
CA GLY A 71 -20.76 -6.92 5.25
C GLY A 71 -21.62 -5.65 5.19
N TRP A 72 -21.23 -4.63 4.43
CA TRP A 72 -21.87 -3.31 4.39
C TRP A 72 -23.38 -3.33 4.19
N ARG A 73 -23.93 -4.33 3.51
CA ARG A 73 -25.38 -4.49 3.32
C ARG A 73 -26.13 -4.64 4.63
N GLN A 74 -25.49 -5.21 5.65
CA GLN A 74 -26.06 -5.36 7.00
C GLN A 74 -25.89 -4.09 7.85
N HIS A 75 -25.04 -3.17 7.40
CA HIS A 75 -24.66 -1.96 8.11
C HIS A 75 -24.98 -0.68 7.34
N GLN A 76 -25.95 -0.69 6.42
CA GLN A 76 -26.27 0.45 5.54
C GLN A 76 -26.47 1.77 6.27
N GLN A 77 -26.97 1.74 7.49
CA GLN A 77 -27.18 2.93 8.32
C GLN A 77 -25.87 3.66 8.68
N LYS A 78 -24.71 2.98 8.60
CA LYS A 78 -23.41 3.62 8.84
C LYS A 78 -22.98 4.51 7.68
N TYR A 79 -23.53 4.31 6.49
CA TYR A 79 -23.08 4.90 5.23
C TYR A 79 -24.09 5.86 4.60
N LEU A 80 -24.96 6.45 5.42
CA LEU A 80 -26.01 7.38 4.94
C LEU A 80 -25.44 8.65 4.29
N GLN A 81 -24.21 9.04 4.63
CA GLN A 81 -23.53 10.20 4.03
C GLN A 81 -22.98 9.92 2.65
N TYR A 82 -22.72 8.66 2.31
CA TYR A 82 -22.25 8.22 1.01
C TYR A 82 -22.83 6.84 0.74
N THR A 83 -24.02 6.81 0.19
CA THR A 83 -24.78 5.58 -0.03
C THR A 83 -24.21 4.78 -1.21
N TYR A 84 -24.61 3.51 -1.32
CA TYR A 84 -24.27 2.71 -2.49
C TYR A 84 -24.77 3.34 -3.80
N ALA A 85 -25.90 4.01 -3.80
CA ALA A 85 -26.43 4.71 -4.97
C ALA A 85 -25.52 5.90 -5.37
N ASP A 86 -25.02 6.66 -4.40
CA ASP A 86 -24.06 7.73 -4.62
C ASP A 86 -22.74 7.18 -5.17
N PHE A 87 -22.24 6.10 -4.56
CA PHE A 87 -21.05 5.41 -5.02
C PHE A 87 -21.21 4.93 -6.49
N TYR A 88 -22.31 4.28 -6.79
CA TYR A 88 -22.57 3.79 -8.16
C TYR A 88 -22.68 4.93 -9.18
N ARG A 89 -23.25 6.06 -8.77
CA ARG A 89 -23.28 7.27 -9.63
C ARG A 89 -21.86 7.79 -9.93
N ASP A 90 -20.98 7.79 -8.92
CA ASP A 90 -19.64 8.38 -9.00
C ASP A 90 -18.62 7.43 -9.66
N TRP A 91 -18.74 6.13 -9.40
CA TRP A 91 -17.79 5.10 -9.85
C TRP A 91 -18.35 4.14 -10.90
N GLY A 92 -19.63 4.21 -11.19
CA GLY A 92 -20.26 3.42 -12.23
C GLY A 92 -19.97 3.96 -13.63
N PRO A 93 -20.59 3.38 -14.67
CA PRO A 93 -20.35 3.74 -16.06
C PRO A 93 -20.62 5.21 -16.39
N GLY A 94 -21.48 5.88 -15.63
CA GLY A 94 -21.80 7.31 -15.76
C GLY A 94 -20.92 8.24 -14.92
N GLY A 95 -20.02 7.72 -14.13
CA GLY A 95 -19.14 8.50 -13.27
C GLY A 95 -17.95 9.10 -14.01
N GLU A 96 -17.12 9.83 -13.28
CA GLU A 96 -15.96 10.57 -13.81
C GLU A 96 -14.99 9.67 -14.60
N TRP A 97 -14.74 8.47 -14.10
CA TRP A 97 -13.83 7.51 -14.74
C TRP A 97 -14.49 6.67 -15.82
N GLY A 98 -15.83 6.70 -15.90
CA GLY A 98 -16.60 5.86 -16.79
C GLY A 98 -16.41 4.37 -16.51
N LEU A 99 -16.60 3.55 -17.55
CA LEU A 99 -16.33 2.12 -17.44
C LEU A 99 -14.82 1.87 -17.30
N VAL A 100 -14.40 1.33 -16.17
CA VAL A 100 -13.01 0.96 -15.94
C VAL A 100 -12.70 -0.32 -16.74
N LYS A 101 -11.83 -0.20 -17.74
CA LYS A 101 -11.39 -1.33 -18.59
C LYS A 101 -10.01 -1.81 -18.22
N SER A 102 -9.17 -0.91 -17.73
CA SER A 102 -7.81 -1.20 -17.27
C SER A 102 -7.41 -0.25 -16.16
N HIS A 103 -6.53 -0.71 -15.29
CA HIS A 103 -5.92 0.14 -14.27
C HIS A 103 -4.48 -0.30 -14.00
N ARG A 104 -3.69 0.59 -13.48
CA ARG A 104 -2.31 0.33 -13.09
C ARG A 104 -1.90 1.30 -11.98
N ILE A 105 -1.33 0.78 -10.90
CA ILE A 105 -0.72 1.61 -9.86
C ILE A 105 0.45 2.38 -10.49
N TYR A 106 0.40 3.69 -10.40
CA TYR A 106 1.47 4.58 -10.86
C TYR A 106 2.50 4.81 -9.76
N GLY A 107 2.06 5.00 -8.54
CA GLY A 107 2.91 5.20 -7.37
C GLY A 107 2.11 5.48 -6.12
N SER A 108 2.82 5.63 -5.02
CA SER A 108 2.23 5.95 -3.73
C SER A 108 3.11 6.89 -2.91
N ALA A 109 2.48 7.75 -2.12
CA ALA A 109 3.16 8.68 -1.23
C ALA A 109 2.47 8.77 0.13
N ASN A 110 3.27 8.81 1.21
CA ASN A 110 2.73 9.07 2.53
C ASN A 110 2.36 10.56 2.66
N THR A 111 1.18 10.85 3.16
CA THR A 111 0.73 12.23 3.36
C THR A 111 1.02 12.73 4.77
N LYS A 112 1.53 13.97 4.84
CA LYS A 112 1.66 14.71 6.09
C LYS A 112 0.55 15.76 6.14
N GLY A 113 -0.64 15.45 6.51
CA GLY A 113 -1.60 16.53 6.68
C GLY A 113 -3.07 16.25 6.35
N PHE A 114 -3.38 15.48 5.34
CA PHE A 114 -4.75 15.06 5.09
C PHE A 114 -5.01 13.76 5.85
N GLY A 115 -5.54 13.86 7.09
CA GLY A 115 -5.73 12.70 7.96
C GLY A 115 -4.39 12.00 8.26
N SER A 116 -3.73 12.37 9.35
CA SER A 116 -2.46 11.75 9.75
C SER A 116 -2.55 10.23 9.73
N GLY A 117 -1.75 9.58 8.88
CA GLY A 117 -1.60 8.12 8.87
C GLY A 117 -2.15 7.40 7.66
N GLY A 118 -2.24 8.03 6.49
CA GLY A 118 -2.60 7.39 5.24
C GLY A 118 -1.56 7.50 4.14
N VAL A 119 -1.87 6.87 3.03
CA VAL A 119 -1.08 6.86 1.81
C VAL A 119 -1.96 7.32 0.67
N VAL A 120 -1.50 8.25 -0.14
CA VAL A 120 -2.12 8.54 -1.43
C VAL A 120 -1.55 7.57 -2.45
N VAL A 121 -2.43 6.83 -3.10
CA VAL A 121 -2.11 5.93 -4.20
C VAL A 121 -2.61 6.56 -5.48
N GLU A 122 -1.72 6.73 -6.44
CA GLU A 122 -2.05 7.20 -7.78
C GLU A 122 -2.26 6.01 -8.72
N VAL A 123 -3.38 6.01 -9.41
CA VAL A 123 -3.78 4.92 -10.29
C VAL A 123 -4.08 5.48 -11.68
N VAL A 124 -3.42 4.94 -12.70
CA VAL A 124 -3.76 5.20 -14.11
C VAL A 124 -4.97 4.37 -14.44
N VAL A 125 -6.06 5.02 -14.88
CA VAL A 125 -7.31 4.36 -15.27
C VAL A 125 -7.52 4.54 -16.76
N ASN A 126 -7.79 3.46 -17.48
CA ASN A 126 -8.06 3.48 -18.93
C ASN A 126 -6.95 4.18 -19.74
N GLU A 127 -5.69 4.09 -19.27
CA GLU A 127 -4.53 4.73 -19.91
C GLU A 127 -4.65 6.26 -20.05
N ARG A 128 -5.50 6.91 -19.25
CA ARG A 128 -5.63 8.36 -19.23
C ARG A 128 -4.37 9.02 -18.70
N SER A 129 -4.10 10.23 -19.15
CA SER A 129 -3.01 11.08 -18.61
C SER A 129 -3.32 11.61 -17.21
N GLU A 130 -4.59 11.69 -16.87
CA GLU A 130 -5.07 12.03 -15.54
C GLU A 130 -5.12 10.78 -14.66
N HIS A 131 -4.58 10.87 -13.46
CA HIS A 131 -4.51 9.75 -12.53
C HIS A 131 -5.59 9.88 -11.46
N ALA A 132 -6.26 8.78 -11.16
CA ALA A 132 -7.12 8.70 -9.98
C ALA A 132 -6.25 8.69 -8.73
N ARG A 133 -6.55 9.60 -7.79
CA ARG A 133 -5.84 9.68 -6.51
C ARG A 133 -6.73 9.18 -5.40
N MET A 134 -6.30 8.09 -4.79
CA MET A 134 -7.02 7.46 -3.68
C MET A 134 -6.21 7.60 -2.40
N PHE A 135 -6.81 8.17 -1.38
CA PHE A 135 -6.25 8.14 -0.04
C PHE A 135 -6.67 6.85 0.65
N VAL A 136 -5.71 6.06 1.10
CA VAL A 136 -5.91 4.83 1.86
C VAL A 136 -5.49 5.06 3.30
N GLN A 137 -6.42 4.98 4.21
CA GLN A 137 -6.14 5.10 5.64
C GLN A 137 -5.38 3.87 6.13
N LYS A 138 -4.26 4.07 6.85
CA LYS A 138 -3.44 2.94 7.34
C LYS A 138 -4.11 2.14 8.44
N SER A 139 -4.90 2.80 9.29
CA SER A 139 -5.52 2.19 10.47
C SER A 139 -6.61 1.19 10.14
N ASP A 140 -7.49 1.53 9.20
CA ASP A 140 -8.69 0.78 8.88
C ASP A 140 -8.83 0.41 7.41
N LYS A 141 -7.83 0.81 6.57
CA LYS A 141 -7.79 0.52 5.14
C LYS A 141 -8.98 1.06 4.33
N THR A 142 -9.71 2.05 4.87
CA THR A 142 -10.75 2.74 4.13
C THR A 142 -10.16 3.61 3.02
N LEU A 143 -10.91 3.76 1.95
CA LEU A 143 -10.56 4.56 0.79
C LEU A 143 -11.31 5.89 0.81
N THR A 144 -10.69 6.94 0.30
CA THR A 144 -11.32 8.24 0.04
C THR A 144 -10.69 8.84 -1.21
N VAL A 145 -11.48 9.55 -2.01
CA VAL A 145 -10.92 10.31 -3.14
C VAL A 145 -10.05 11.44 -2.58
N TYR A 146 -8.81 11.53 -3.05
CA TYR A 146 -7.91 12.60 -2.65
C TYR A 146 -8.11 13.79 -3.56
N PRO A 147 -8.44 15.00 -3.03
CA PRO A 147 -8.62 16.19 -3.84
C PRO A 147 -7.31 16.60 -4.51
N TYR A 148 -7.41 17.18 -5.69
CA TYR A 148 -6.29 17.73 -6.47
C TYR A 148 -5.73 19.01 -5.83
#